data_4f67705b396d4ac08c5a5e317e9ff655
#
_entry.id   4f67705b396d4ac08c5a5e317e9ff655
#
_cell.length_a   1.000
_cell.length_b   1.000
_cell.length_c   1.000
_cell.angle_alpha   90.00
_cell.angle_beta   90.00
_cell.angle_gamma   90.00
#
_symmetry.space_group_name_H-M   'P 1'
#
loop_
_entity.id
_entity.type
_entity.pdbx_description
1 polymer ?
#
loop_
_entity_poly.entity_id
_entity_poly.type
_entity_poly.pdbx_seq_one_letter_code
_entity_poly.pdbx_strand_id
1 'polypeptide(L)'
;MTKAKSWSERSAITLAESPWKQRLLYFLAGAIFTSICGFIQFKWMDIVPYAAFDQQPAWLKGTKGLVGWLPWIALAAVIVFRFMKGRHIHAGFYFLGTAAPFAILLGSLFLGPSLGDYRHRQSFDAALWRNQEKVEQDTKWPPRLCMVDDLLQKHQFKGMDREQVVALIGEPDKTEYFRDWDFVYLLGPERGLFGIDSEWLVFRYDNQKKVTEYKIVRD
;
A
#
# COMPACT_ATOMS: atom_id res chain seq x y z
N MET A 1 61.29 22.78 -2.00
CA MET A 1 60.81 22.25 -0.70
C MET A 1 59.31 22.13 -0.73
N THR A 2 58.82 20.94 -1.03
CA THR A 2 57.37 20.63 -1.04
C THR A 2 56.92 20.32 0.39
N LYS A 3 56.08 21.19 0.97
CA LYS A 3 55.49 20.98 2.30
C LYS A 3 54.73 19.67 2.32
N ALA A 4 55.17 18.72 3.13
CA ALA A 4 54.43 17.49 3.37
C ALA A 4 53.06 17.79 3.99
N LYS A 5 51.99 17.46 3.34
CA LYS A 5 50.62 17.60 3.87
C LYS A 5 50.48 16.86 5.21
N SER A 6 49.82 17.50 6.18
CA SER A 6 49.62 16.93 7.51
C SER A 6 48.80 15.64 7.45
N TRP A 7 48.93 14.79 8.48
CA TRP A 7 48.20 13.50 8.57
C TRP A 7 46.69 13.72 8.56
N SER A 8 46.17 14.80 9.12
CA SER A 8 44.76 15.19 9.12
C SER A 8 44.26 15.57 7.73
N GLU A 9 45.08 16.27 6.92
CA GLU A 9 44.72 16.61 5.54
C GLU A 9 44.71 15.37 4.64
N ARG A 10 45.62 14.42 4.87
CA ARG A 10 45.65 13.16 4.13
C ARG A 10 44.45 12.26 4.45
N SER A 11 44.06 12.16 5.71
CA SER A 11 42.87 11.38 6.12
C SER A 11 41.57 12.03 5.67
N ALA A 12 41.44 13.34 5.64
CA ALA A 12 40.26 14.03 5.11
C ALA A 12 40.13 13.85 3.60
N ILE A 13 41.22 13.88 2.84
CA ILE A 13 41.22 13.64 1.38
C ILE A 13 40.87 12.19 1.07
N THR A 14 41.42 11.22 1.82
CA THR A 14 41.11 9.78 1.63
C THR A 14 39.66 9.45 2.02
N LEU A 15 39.07 10.14 2.98
CA LEU A 15 37.66 9.99 3.35
C LEU A 15 36.69 10.54 2.28
N ALA A 16 37.10 11.61 1.58
CA ALA A 16 36.31 12.21 0.50
C ALA A 16 36.40 11.41 -0.82
N GLU A 17 37.45 10.59 -1.01
CA GLU A 17 37.76 9.91 -2.27
C GLU A 17 37.31 8.45 -2.32
N SER A 18 36.67 7.89 -1.26
CA SER A 18 36.21 6.51 -1.33
C SER A 18 35.05 6.38 -2.33
N PRO A 19 35.17 5.53 -3.38
CA PRO A 19 34.20 5.45 -4.48
C PRO A 19 32.78 5.15 -4.00
N TRP A 20 32.63 4.37 -2.94
CA TRP A 20 31.31 4.00 -2.41
C TRP A 20 30.61 5.19 -1.70
N LYS A 21 31.35 6.07 -1.01
CA LYS A 21 30.79 7.26 -0.36
C LYS A 21 30.28 8.26 -1.41
N GLN A 22 31.02 8.45 -2.49
CA GLN A 22 30.56 9.27 -3.60
C GLN A 22 29.29 8.70 -4.23
N ARG A 23 29.24 7.38 -4.46
CA ARG A 23 28.06 6.69 -5.00
C ARG A 23 26.83 6.86 -4.08
N LEU A 24 27.03 6.67 -2.78
CA LEU A 24 25.99 6.87 -1.77
C LEU A 24 25.51 8.35 -1.75
N LEU A 25 26.42 9.30 -1.84
CA LEU A 25 26.08 10.73 -1.89
C LEU A 25 25.19 11.06 -3.10
N TYR A 26 25.53 10.53 -4.28
CA TYR A 26 24.72 10.73 -5.48
C TYR A 26 23.36 10.06 -5.38
N PHE A 27 23.30 8.86 -4.80
CA PHE A 27 22.04 8.18 -4.53
C PHE A 27 21.14 9.01 -3.59
N LEU A 28 21.68 9.43 -2.46
CA LEU A 28 20.93 10.26 -1.49
C LEU A 28 20.49 11.60 -2.09
N ALA A 29 21.36 12.25 -2.87
CA ALA A 29 21.02 13.50 -3.54
C ALA A 29 19.86 13.31 -4.52
N GLY A 30 19.83 12.21 -5.27
CA GLY A 30 18.73 11.84 -6.16
C GLY A 30 17.42 11.62 -5.37
N ALA A 31 17.46 10.84 -4.32
CA ALA A 31 16.29 10.52 -3.49
C ALA A 31 15.70 11.77 -2.81
N ILE A 32 16.55 12.60 -2.22
CA ILE A 32 16.14 13.86 -1.57
C ILE A 32 15.51 14.80 -2.61
N PHE A 33 16.18 14.98 -3.75
CA PHE A 33 15.68 15.87 -4.79
C PHE A 33 14.30 15.43 -5.29
N THR A 34 14.11 14.14 -5.57
CA THR A 34 12.83 13.59 -6.00
C THR A 34 11.74 13.77 -4.95
N SER A 35 12.06 13.53 -3.68
CA SER A 35 11.11 13.72 -2.58
C SER A 35 10.68 15.18 -2.45
N ILE A 36 11.61 16.12 -2.58
CA ILE A 36 11.29 17.56 -2.58
C ILE A 36 10.42 17.94 -3.77
N CYS A 37 10.75 17.47 -4.97
CA CYS A 37 9.96 17.72 -6.18
C CYS A 37 8.53 17.16 -6.06
N GLY A 38 8.40 15.94 -5.54
CA GLY A 38 7.10 15.31 -5.28
C GLY A 38 6.27 16.10 -4.26
N PHE A 39 6.90 16.55 -3.16
CA PHE A 39 6.24 17.38 -2.15
C PHE A 39 5.77 18.73 -2.72
N ILE A 40 6.62 19.40 -3.50
CA ILE A 40 6.26 20.68 -4.16
C ILE A 40 5.09 20.47 -5.12
N GLN A 41 5.13 19.41 -5.93
CA GLN A 41 4.05 19.08 -6.86
C GLN A 41 2.75 18.78 -6.14
N PHE A 42 2.80 18.00 -5.06
CA PHE A 42 1.64 17.70 -4.22
C PHE A 42 1.02 18.99 -3.65
N LYS A 43 1.85 19.85 -3.04
CA LYS A 43 1.39 21.17 -2.54
C LYS A 43 0.89 22.09 -3.62
N TRP A 44 1.47 22.05 -4.81
CA TRP A 44 0.99 22.81 -5.97
C TRP A 44 -0.41 22.37 -6.42
N MET A 45 -0.71 21.06 -6.33
CA MET A 45 -2.05 20.53 -6.63
C MET A 45 -3.08 20.92 -5.56
N ASP A 46 -2.67 21.00 -4.28
CA ASP A 46 -3.55 21.38 -3.16
C ASP A 46 -4.00 22.87 -3.22
N ILE A 47 -3.16 23.76 -3.78
CA ILE A 47 -3.45 25.22 -3.85
C ILE A 47 -4.69 25.53 -4.68
N VAL A 48 -5.13 24.61 -5.56
CA VAL A 48 -6.32 24.80 -6.37
C VAL A 48 -7.28 23.64 -6.19
N PRO A 49 -8.41 23.86 -5.49
CA PRO A 49 -9.43 22.83 -5.31
C PRO A 49 -9.88 22.25 -6.67
N TYR A 50 -10.04 20.94 -6.73
CA TYR A 50 -10.44 20.22 -7.94
C TYR A 50 -11.77 20.73 -8.51
N ALA A 51 -12.70 21.14 -7.62
CA ALA A 51 -13.99 21.72 -8.00
C ALA A 51 -13.86 23.07 -8.76
N ALA A 52 -12.77 23.81 -8.53
CA ALA A 52 -12.53 25.08 -9.25
C ALA A 52 -11.76 24.88 -10.58
N PHE A 53 -11.26 23.65 -10.83
CA PHE A 53 -10.41 23.37 -11.98
C PHE A 53 -11.20 23.41 -13.29
N ASP A 54 -12.43 22.92 -13.31
CA ASP A 54 -13.27 22.89 -14.51
C ASP A 54 -13.71 24.28 -14.99
N GLN A 55 -13.80 25.26 -14.08
CA GLN A 55 -14.19 26.64 -14.39
C GLN A 55 -13.00 27.51 -14.83
N GLN A 56 -11.78 27.01 -14.85
CA GLN A 56 -10.60 27.78 -15.19
C GLN A 56 -10.38 27.86 -16.71
N PRO A 57 -9.84 29.01 -17.22
CA PRO A 57 -9.48 29.15 -18.60
C PRO A 57 -8.49 28.07 -19.07
N ALA A 58 -8.61 27.61 -20.32
CA ALA A 58 -7.80 26.57 -20.92
C ALA A 58 -6.28 26.83 -20.82
N TRP A 59 -5.86 28.10 -20.97
CA TRP A 59 -4.44 28.48 -20.83
C TRP A 59 -3.90 28.27 -19.41
N LEU A 60 -4.74 28.49 -18.39
CA LEU A 60 -4.33 28.29 -16.99
C LEU A 60 -4.23 26.79 -16.64
N LYS A 61 -5.12 25.96 -17.20
CA LYS A 61 -5.04 24.49 -17.08
C LYS A 61 -3.75 23.98 -17.70
N GLY A 62 -3.37 24.47 -18.88
CA GLY A 62 -2.12 24.11 -19.55
C GLY A 62 -0.87 24.54 -18.80
N THR A 63 -0.83 25.77 -18.29
CA THR A 63 0.34 26.28 -17.54
C THR A 63 0.54 25.55 -16.21
N LYS A 64 -0.52 25.16 -15.53
CA LYS A 64 -0.41 24.36 -14.30
C LYS A 64 0.20 22.99 -14.56
N GLY A 65 -0.21 22.32 -15.62
CA GLY A 65 0.39 21.07 -16.04
C GLY A 65 1.89 21.24 -16.31
N LEU A 66 2.28 22.24 -17.10
CA LEU A 66 3.67 22.53 -17.43
C LEU A 66 4.50 22.85 -16.17
N VAL A 67 4.02 23.71 -15.28
CA VAL A 67 4.73 24.07 -14.04
C VAL A 67 4.94 22.85 -13.15
N GLY A 68 3.96 21.95 -13.06
CA GLY A 68 4.10 20.69 -12.33
C GLY A 68 5.21 19.78 -12.87
N TRP A 69 5.51 19.84 -14.16
CA TRP A 69 6.57 19.05 -14.79
C TRP A 69 7.97 19.68 -14.76
N LEU A 70 8.09 20.98 -14.47
CA LEU A 70 9.39 21.67 -14.44
C LEU A 70 10.46 20.98 -13.55
N PRO A 71 10.16 20.54 -12.32
CA PRO A 71 11.13 19.84 -11.49
C PRO A 71 11.63 18.54 -12.15
N TRP A 72 10.76 17.81 -12.83
CA TRP A 72 11.10 16.54 -13.50
C TRP A 72 11.95 16.77 -14.74
N ILE A 73 11.67 17.84 -15.49
CA ILE A 73 12.48 18.27 -16.63
C ILE A 73 13.88 18.68 -16.16
N ALA A 74 13.98 19.43 -15.08
CA ALA A 74 15.26 19.81 -14.49
C ALA A 74 16.05 18.56 -14.02
N LEU A 75 15.38 17.60 -13.40
CA LEU A 75 15.96 16.33 -13.00
C LEU A 75 16.53 15.56 -14.21
N ALA A 76 15.73 15.41 -15.27
CA ALA A 76 16.16 14.75 -16.49
C ALA A 76 17.39 15.44 -17.10
N ALA A 77 17.38 16.78 -17.15
CA ALA A 77 18.51 17.58 -17.66
C ALA A 77 19.79 17.35 -16.85
N VAL A 78 19.72 17.27 -15.52
CA VAL A 78 20.87 16.97 -14.66
C VAL A 78 21.42 15.57 -14.93
N ILE A 79 20.58 14.57 -15.10
CA ILE A 79 20.98 13.19 -15.40
C ILE A 79 21.71 13.14 -16.75
N VAL A 80 21.11 13.72 -17.81
CA VAL A 80 21.67 13.78 -19.15
C VAL A 80 23.01 14.51 -19.16
N PHE A 81 23.09 15.69 -18.51
CA PHE A 81 24.32 16.46 -18.43
C PHE A 81 25.47 15.68 -17.76
N ARG A 82 25.18 14.95 -16.68
CA ARG A 82 26.17 14.10 -16.00
C ARG A 82 26.61 12.92 -16.87
N PHE A 83 25.66 12.34 -17.61
CA PHE A 83 25.94 11.25 -18.55
C PHE A 83 26.89 11.74 -19.67
N MET A 84 26.60 12.91 -20.25
CA MET A 84 27.42 13.51 -21.31
C MET A 84 28.84 13.84 -20.87
N LYS A 85 29.05 14.16 -19.59
CA LYS A 85 30.39 14.42 -19.01
C LYS A 85 31.20 13.15 -18.68
N GLY A 86 30.79 11.99 -19.16
CA GLY A 86 31.49 10.72 -18.95
C GLY A 86 31.45 10.17 -17.51
N ARG A 87 30.58 10.73 -16.65
CA ARG A 87 30.40 10.29 -15.26
C ARG A 87 29.26 9.26 -15.11
N HIS A 88 29.25 8.26 -15.97
CA HIS A 88 28.16 7.30 -16.10
C HIS A 88 27.81 6.58 -14.79
N ILE A 89 28.82 6.20 -13.99
CA ILE A 89 28.60 5.53 -12.71
C ILE A 89 27.85 6.44 -11.74
N HIS A 90 28.27 7.71 -11.61
CA HIS A 90 27.60 8.66 -10.74
C HIS A 90 26.21 9.02 -11.24
N ALA A 91 25.99 9.13 -12.55
CA ALA A 91 24.68 9.30 -13.17
C ALA A 91 23.75 8.11 -12.86
N GLY A 92 24.25 6.88 -12.91
CA GLY A 92 23.51 5.67 -12.56
C GLY A 92 23.04 5.67 -11.10
N PHE A 93 23.92 5.98 -10.14
CA PHE A 93 23.53 6.06 -8.73
C PHE A 93 22.58 7.22 -8.44
N TYR A 94 22.73 8.34 -9.13
CA TYR A 94 21.77 9.44 -9.03
C TYR A 94 20.40 9.04 -9.56
N PHE A 95 20.33 8.34 -10.69
CA PHE A 95 19.10 7.80 -11.27
C PHE A 95 18.42 6.79 -10.33
N LEU A 96 19.19 5.84 -9.78
CA LEU A 96 18.66 4.89 -8.78
C LEU A 96 18.09 5.60 -7.57
N GLY A 97 18.76 6.65 -7.09
CA GLY A 97 18.25 7.49 -5.99
C GLY A 97 16.95 8.17 -6.35
N THR A 98 16.80 8.70 -7.58
CA THR A 98 15.54 9.32 -8.03
C THR A 98 14.40 8.33 -8.17
N ALA A 99 14.69 7.08 -8.52
CA ALA A 99 13.69 6.01 -8.62
C ALA A 99 13.26 5.44 -7.26
N ALA A 100 14.10 5.53 -6.24
CA ALA A 100 13.87 4.90 -4.95
C ALA A 100 12.55 5.35 -4.25
N PRO A 101 12.20 6.64 -4.17
CA PRO A 101 10.93 7.07 -3.57
C PRO A 101 9.70 6.50 -4.28
N PHE A 102 9.76 6.38 -5.62
CA PHE A 102 8.67 5.75 -6.38
C PHE A 102 8.59 4.25 -6.13
N ALA A 103 9.73 3.57 -6.08
CA ALA A 103 9.77 2.13 -5.76
C ALA A 103 9.22 1.86 -4.34
N ILE A 104 9.56 2.71 -3.36
CA ILE A 104 9.02 2.62 -2.00
C ILE A 104 7.51 2.87 -2.00
N LEU A 105 7.05 3.90 -2.71
CA LEU A 105 5.62 4.22 -2.81
C LEU A 105 4.85 3.04 -3.45
N LEU A 106 5.29 2.56 -4.61
CA LEU A 106 4.67 1.42 -5.27
C LEU A 106 4.73 0.16 -4.40
N GLY A 107 5.88 -0.12 -3.81
CA GLY A 107 6.03 -1.23 -2.87
C GLY A 107 5.06 -1.13 -1.69
N SER A 108 4.87 0.05 -1.12
CA SER A 108 3.91 0.26 -0.03
C SER A 108 2.46 0.08 -0.46
N LEU A 109 2.11 0.45 -1.70
CA LEU A 109 0.78 0.23 -2.25
C LEU A 109 0.47 -1.27 -2.40
N PHE A 110 1.42 -2.07 -2.88
CA PHE A 110 1.21 -3.50 -3.09
C PHE A 110 1.39 -4.33 -1.82
N LEU A 111 2.37 -3.99 -0.97
CA LEU A 111 2.67 -4.74 0.25
C LEU A 111 1.87 -4.26 1.47
N GLY A 112 1.46 -2.98 1.46
CA GLY A 112 0.73 -2.35 2.58
C GLY A 112 -0.53 -3.11 2.98
N PRO A 113 -1.43 -3.48 2.05
CA PRO A 113 -2.63 -4.25 2.37
C PRO A 113 -2.30 -5.59 3.03
N SER A 114 -1.40 -6.38 2.43
CA SER A 114 -1.00 -7.69 2.97
C SER A 114 -0.35 -7.59 4.35
N LEU A 115 0.46 -6.55 4.59
CA LEU A 115 1.03 -6.27 5.91
C LEU A 115 -0.05 -5.82 6.90
N GLY A 116 -1.03 -5.04 6.44
CA GLY A 116 -2.20 -4.64 7.22
C GLY A 116 -2.98 -5.86 7.69
N ASP A 117 -3.33 -6.76 6.79
CA ASP A 117 -4.03 -8.02 7.10
C ASP A 117 -3.27 -8.84 8.12
N TYR A 118 -1.96 -9.02 7.92
CA TYR A 118 -1.12 -9.78 8.84
C TYR A 118 -1.09 -9.16 10.24
N ARG A 119 -1.00 -7.83 10.34
CA ARG A 119 -0.91 -7.11 11.62
C ARG A 119 -2.21 -7.11 12.41
N HIS A 120 -3.37 -7.22 11.75
CA HIS A 120 -4.69 -7.19 12.37
C HIS A 120 -5.28 -8.58 12.57
N ARG A 121 -4.58 -9.65 12.20
CA ARG A 121 -5.02 -11.01 12.47
C ARG A 121 -5.22 -11.23 13.97
N GLN A 122 -6.36 -11.82 14.30
CA GLN A 122 -6.75 -12.13 15.67
C GLN A 122 -7.15 -13.59 15.78
N SER A 123 -6.94 -14.17 16.97
CA SER A 123 -7.48 -15.49 17.28
C SER A 123 -9.00 -15.44 17.34
N PHE A 124 -9.66 -16.49 16.83
CA PHE A 124 -11.10 -16.60 16.84
C PHE A 124 -11.66 -16.57 18.28
N ASP A 125 -12.60 -15.66 18.50
CA ASP A 125 -13.41 -15.52 19.71
C ASP A 125 -14.89 -15.48 19.31
N ALA A 126 -15.67 -16.48 19.75
CA ALA A 126 -17.05 -16.63 19.35
C ALA A 126 -17.97 -15.51 19.88
N ALA A 127 -17.65 -14.92 21.03
CA ALA A 127 -18.44 -13.83 21.60
C ALA A 127 -18.22 -12.55 20.80
N LEU A 128 -16.96 -12.26 20.46
CA LEU A 128 -16.61 -11.10 19.65
C LEU A 128 -17.10 -11.25 18.19
N TRP A 129 -17.05 -12.47 17.63
CA TRP A 129 -17.58 -12.75 16.30
C TRP A 129 -19.07 -12.48 16.16
N ARG A 130 -19.87 -12.82 17.19
CA ARG A 130 -21.33 -12.65 17.20
C ARG A 130 -21.78 -11.23 17.50
N ASN A 131 -20.87 -10.34 17.92
CA ASN A 131 -21.23 -8.96 18.25
C ASN A 131 -21.45 -8.14 16.96
N GLN A 132 -22.70 -8.07 16.50
CA GLN A 132 -23.09 -7.38 15.27
C GLN A 132 -22.80 -5.88 15.31
N GLU A 133 -22.97 -5.22 16.47
CA GLU A 133 -22.66 -3.78 16.59
C GLU A 133 -21.21 -3.46 16.20
N LYS A 134 -20.28 -4.37 16.50
CA LYS A 134 -18.87 -4.21 16.13
C LYS A 134 -18.59 -4.59 14.68
N VAL A 135 -19.40 -5.44 14.08
CA VAL A 135 -19.24 -5.83 12.64
C VAL A 135 -19.73 -4.72 11.73
N GLU A 136 -20.82 -4.03 12.12
CA GLU A 136 -21.41 -2.93 11.37
C GLU A 136 -20.69 -1.59 11.57
N GLN A 137 -19.72 -1.51 12.50
CA GLN A 137 -18.91 -0.30 12.64
C GLN A 137 -18.14 -0.03 11.34
N ASP A 138 -18.19 1.22 10.89
CA ASP A 138 -17.39 1.72 9.74
C ASP A 138 -15.90 1.74 10.11
N THR A 139 -15.34 0.56 10.17
CA THR A 139 -13.92 0.32 10.44
C THR A 139 -13.31 -0.53 9.34
N LYS A 140 -12.11 -0.21 8.94
CA LYS A 140 -11.34 -1.00 7.96
C LYS A 140 -11.04 -2.43 8.44
N TRP A 141 -11.06 -2.68 9.76
CA TRP A 141 -10.66 -3.93 10.37
C TRP A 141 -11.72 -4.44 11.36
N PRO A 142 -12.92 -4.84 10.88
CA PRO A 142 -13.95 -5.40 11.75
C PRO A 142 -13.50 -6.72 12.36
N PRO A 143 -14.00 -7.09 13.53
CA PRO A 143 -13.58 -8.31 14.24
C PRO A 143 -13.68 -9.58 13.40
N ARG A 144 -14.77 -9.79 12.65
CA ARG A 144 -14.95 -10.99 11.82
C ARG A 144 -13.87 -11.10 10.74
N LEU A 145 -13.53 -9.98 10.07
CA LEU A 145 -12.47 -9.93 9.06
C LEU A 145 -11.09 -10.28 9.65
N CYS A 146 -10.81 -9.81 10.87
CA CYS A 146 -9.57 -10.08 11.58
C CYS A 146 -9.44 -11.55 12.04
N MET A 147 -10.56 -12.21 12.31
CA MET A 147 -10.62 -13.55 12.92
C MET A 147 -10.90 -14.67 11.92
N VAL A 148 -11.38 -14.38 10.71
CA VAL A 148 -11.83 -15.40 9.75
C VAL A 148 -10.73 -16.39 9.37
N ASP A 149 -9.50 -15.95 9.21
CA ASP A 149 -8.39 -16.84 8.85
C ASP A 149 -8.11 -17.87 9.96
N ASP A 150 -8.12 -17.43 11.21
CA ASP A 150 -7.91 -18.31 12.37
C ASP A 150 -9.12 -19.25 12.58
N LEU A 151 -10.34 -18.73 12.36
CA LEU A 151 -11.55 -19.54 12.39
C LEU A 151 -11.49 -20.70 11.37
N LEU A 152 -11.16 -20.39 10.10
CA LEU A 152 -11.09 -21.40 9.03
C LEU A 152 -9.92 -22.36 9.20
N GLN A 153 -8.86 -21.95 9.86
CA GLN A 153 -7.72 -22.80 10.16
C GLN A 153 -8.02 -23.79 11.30
N LYS A 154 -8.76 -23.36 12.32
CA LYS A 154 -9.06 -24.16 13.52
C LYS A 154 -10.27 -25.05 13.38
N HIS A 155 -11.22 -24.66 12.54
CA HIS A 155 -12.51 -25.35 12.40
C HIS A 155 -12.75 -25.79 10.96
N GLN A 156 -12.97 -27.10 10.77
CA GLN A 156 -13.36 -27.68 9.51
C GLN A 156 -14.90 -27.75 9.46
N PHE A 157 -15.54 -26.87 8.73
CA PHE A 157 -16.99 -26.79 8.63
C PHE A 157 -17.62 -27.90 7.80
N LYS A 158 -16.87 -28.50 6.87
CA LYS A 158 -17.42 -29.56 5.98
C LYS A 158 -17.98 -30.72 6.78
N GLY A 159 -19.24 -31.07 6.54
CA GLY A 159 -19.98 -32.12 7.24
C GLY A 159 -20.70 -31.67 8.52
N MET A 160 -20.49 -30.44 8.98
CA MET A 160 -21.28 -29.87 10.09
C MET A 160 -22.74 -29.66 9.66
N ASP A 161 -23.66 -29.81 10.60
CA ASP A 161 -25.05 -29.41 10.38
C ASP A 161 -25.25 -27.93 10.72
N ARG A 162 -26.47 -27.44 10.41
CA ARG A 162 -26.83 -26.03 10.59
C ARG A 162 -26.68 -25.59 12.03
N GLU A 163 -27.15 -26.41 12.95
CA GLU A 163 -27.13 -26.17 14.38
C GLU A 163 -25.69 -26.06 14.93
N GLN A 164 -24.79 -26.90 14.42
CA GLN A 164 -23.37 -26.86 14.78
C GLN A 164 -22.69 -25.58 14.28
N VAL A 165 -22.98 -25.14 13.04
CA VAL A 165 -22.44 -23.87 12.51
C VAL A 165 -22.96 -22.70 13.32
N VAL A 166 -24.28 -22.65 13.58
CA VAL A 166 -24.89 -21.58 14.39
C VAL A 166 -24.37 -21.60 15.83
N ALA A 167 -24.19 -22.77 16.42
CA ALA A 167 -23.61 -22.88 17.76
C ALA A 167 -22.17 -22.32 17.83
N LEU A 168 -21.41 -22.44 16.76
CA LEU A 168 -20.03 -21.95 16.70
C LEU A 168 -19.95 -20.46 16.38
N ILE A 169 -20.57 -20.01 15.30
CA ILE A 169 -20.41 -18.63 14.76
C ILE A 169 -21.67 -17.78 14.80
N GLY A 170 -22.78 -18.26 15.35
CA GLY A 170 -24.05 -17.52 15.46
C GLY A 170 -24.91 -17.63 14.22
N GLU A 171 -26.07 -16.95 14.26
CA GLU A 171 -27.01 -16.92 13.12
C GLU A 171 -26.38 -16.17 11.93
N PRO A 172 -26.72 -16.58 10.68
CA PRO A 172 -26.29 -15.90 9.48
C PRO A 172 -26.91 -14.50 9.39
N ASP A 173 -26.25 -13.62 8.69
CA ASP A 173 -26.73 -12.27 8.47
C ASP A 173 -27.91 -12.25 7.51
N LYS A 174 -28.90 -11.39 7.78
CA LYS A 174 -30.06 -11.19 6.90
C LYS A 174 -29.67 -10.24 5.78
N THR A 175 -29.43 -10.77 4.59
CA THR A 175 -28.94 -9.99 3.44
C THR A 175 -29.59 -10.45 2.13
N GLU A 176 -29.60 -9.55 1.15
CA GLU A 176 -29.98 -9.82 -0.24
C GLU A 176 -28.77 -10.28 -1.09
N TYR A 177 -27.54 -10.15 -0.58
CA TYR A 177 -26.34 -10.63 -1.25
C TYR A 177 -26.23 -12.15 -1.18
N PHE A 178 -25.71 -12.75 -2.24
CA PHE A 178 -25.40 -14.19 -2.33
C PHE A 178 -26.57 -15.11 -2.00
N ARG A 179 -27.77 -14.81 -2.54
CA ARG A 179 -29.01 -15.57 -2.31
C ARG A 179 -28.96 -17.04 -2.73
N ASP A 180 -28.00 -17.43 -3.56
CA ASP A 180 -27.74 -18.80 -3.99
C ASP A 180 -26.94 -19.61 -2.94
N TRP A 181 -26.57 -18.98 -1.81
CA TRP A 181 -25.93 -19.60 -0.66
C TRP A 181 -26.89 -19.71 0.51
N ASP A 182 -26.74 -20.77 1.30
CA ASP A 182 -27.66 -21.05 2.42
C ASP A 182 -27.39 -20.19 3.64
N PHE A 183 -26.09 -19.97 3.95
CA PHE A 183 -25.64 -19.07 5.03
C PHE A 183 -24.66 -18.07 4.51
N VAL A 184 -24.80 -16.85 4.96
CA VAL A 184 -23.98 -15.71 4.55
C VAL A 184 -23.61 -14.88 5.77
N TYR A 185 -22.33 -14.58 5.94
CA TYR A 185 -21.80 -13.75 7.04
C TYR A 185 -20.94 -12.64 6.46
N LEU A 186 -21.29 -11.39 6.73
CA LEU A 186 -20.48 -10.23 6.40
C LEU A 186 -19.21 -10.27 7.25
N LEU A 187 -18.06 -10.19 6.62
CA LEU A 187 -16.76 -10.10 7.29
C LEU A 187 -16.32 -8.65 7.44
N GLY A 188 -16.51 -7.84 6.41
CA GLY A 188 -16.13 -6.44 6.36
C GLY A 188 -15.63 -6.00 4.99
N PRO A 189 -14.98 -4.83 4.88
CA PRO A 189 -14.41 -4.36 3.64
C PRO A 189 -13.38 -5.33 3.07
N GLU A 190 -13.33 -5.45 1.74
CA GLU A 190 -12.38 -6.29 1.04
C GLU A 190 -10.93 -6.02 1.50
N ARG A 191 -10.20 -7.10 1.78
CA ARG A 191 -8.76 -7.06 2.03
C ARG A 191 -8.05 -6.90 0.69
N GLY A 192 -7.44 -5.75 0.48
CA GLY A 192 -6.77 -5.46 -0.77
C GLY A 192 -6.38 -3.99 -0.90
N LEU A 193 -5.95 -3.63 -2.13
CA LEU A 193 -5.43 -2.29 -2.40
C LEU A 193 -6.52 -1.22 -2.33
N PHE A 194 -7.71 -1.50 -2.84
CA PHE A 194 -8.79 -0.53 -2.98
C PHE A 194 -9.87 -0.67 -1.90
N GLY A 195 -10.17 -1.90 -1.47
CA GLY A 195 -11.17 -2.16 -0.41
C GLY A 195 -12.55 -1.57 -0.74
N ILE A 196 -12.96 -1.64 -2.02
CA ILE A 196 -14.23 -1.07 -2.50
C ILE A 196 -15.39 -2.03 -2.22
N ASP A 197 -15.13 -3.33 -2.39
CA ASP A 197 -16.08 -4.40 -2.21
C ASP A 197 -16.08 -4.89 -0.76
N SER A 198 -16.98 -5.83 -0.44
CA SER A 198 -17.02 -6.48 0.87
C SER A 198 -16.64 -7.95 0.77
N GLU A 199 -16.01 -8.48 1.84
CA GLU A 199 -15.75 -9.92 1.97
C GLU A 199 -16.85 -10.57 2.81
N TRP A 200 -17.25 -11.77 2.38
CA TRP A 200 -18.33 -12.56 2.96
C TRP A 200 -17.90 -14.00 3.14
N LEU A 201 -18.22 -14.62 4.26
CA LEU A 201 -18.10 -16.06 4.46
C LEU A 201 -19.43 -16.71 4.14
N VAL A 202 -19.44 -17.62 3.17
CA VAL A 202 -20.66 -18.26 2.68
C VAL A 202 -20.59 -19.78 2.82
N PHE A 203 -21.76 -20.39 3.02
CA PHE A 203 -21.91 -21.84 3.20
C PHE A 203 -22.99 -22.40 2.29
N ARG A 204 -22.77 -23.63 1.81
CA ARG A 204 -23.74 -24.41 1.07
C ARG A 204 -23.96 -25.75 1.75
N TYR A 205 -25.20 -26.15 1.87
CA TYR A 205 -25.61 -27.40 2.49
C TYR A 205 -26.14 -28.41 1.41
N ASP A 206 -26.02 -29.67 1.70
CA ASP A 206 -26.67 -30.74 0.91
C ASP A 206 -28.13 -31.02 1.37
N ASN A 207 -28.76 -31.99 0.71
CA ASN A 207 -30.10 -32.43 1.05
C ASN A 207 -30.20 -33.05 2.46
N GLN A 208 -29.07 -33.45 3.06
CA GLN A 208 -28.97 -33.96 4.44
C GLN A 208 -28.69 -32.86 5.44
N LYS A 209 -28.72 -31.58 5.00
CA LYS A 209 -28.42 -30.41 5.79
C LYS A 209 -26.98 -30.38 6.36
N LYS A 210 -26.04 -30.97 5.63
CA LYS A 210 -24.60 -30.93 5.98
C LYS A 210 -23.86 -29.95 5.08
N VAL A 211 -22.92 -29.21 5.63
CA VAL A 211 -22.07 -28.29 4.87
C VAL A 211 -21.24 -29.06 3.85
N THR A 212 -21.41 -28.74 2.58
CA THR A 212 -20.64 -29.30 1.46
C THR A 212 -19.53 -28.39 1.00
N GLU A 213 -19.80 -27.07 1.02
CA GLU A 213 -18.87 -26.05 0.57
C GLU A 213 -18.97 -24.83 1.49
N TYR A 214 -17.83 -24.21 1.77
CA TYR A 214 -17.72 -22.90 2.40
C TYR A 214 -16.50 -22.18 1.85
N LYS A 215 -16.62 -20.88 1.67
CA LYS A 215 -15.52 -20.04 1.17
C LYS A 215 -15.75 -18.56 1.46
N ILE A 216 -14.70 -17.78 1.31
CA ILE A 216 -14.79 -16.32 1.29
C ILE A 216 -15.07 -15.88 -0.15
N VAL A 217 -16.08 -15.03 -0.32
CA VAL A 217 -16.49 -14.42 -1.60
C VAL A 217 -16.51 -12.92 -1.49
N ARG A 218 -16.56 -12.22 -2.62
CA ARG A 218 -16.61 -10.77 -2.72
C ARG A 218 -17.78 -10.36 -3.60
N ASP A 219 -18.41 -9.24 -3.29
CA ASP A 219 -19.49 -8.64 -4.07
C ASP A 219 -18.98 -7.68 -5.13
#